data_140cb9e8e9a4c1f802d8041835705d3e
#
_entry.id   140cb9e8e9a4c1f802d8041835705d3e
#
_cell.length_a   1.000
_cell.length_b   1.000
_cell.length_c   1.000
_cell.angle_alpha   90.00
_cell.angle_beta   90.00
_cell.angle_gamma   90.00
#
_symmetry.space_group_name_H-M   'P 1'
#
loop_
_entity.id
_entity.type
_entity.pdbx_description
1 polymer ?
#
loop_
_entity_poly.entity_id
_entity_poly.type
_entity_poly.pdbx_seq_one_letter_code
_entity_poly.pdbx_strand_id
1 'polypeptide(L)'
;MPFNADPYISKTPGFPKEGITFYDISPILEDSVVVRQAMDALADLARPMQPDIIAGVDARGFLFALPLALSLDCGMVMVRKAGKLPGELFEQSYALEYGEARLSIQASRQLRGRRVVLCDDLLATGGTLEAAAGLVGQCGGILAGAVCVIELTGLKGRARLDCPVAALQTYEF
;
A
#
# COMPACT_ATOMS: atom_id res chain seq x y z
N MET A 1 6.60 -15.24 -18.41
CA MET A 1 7.62 -14.88 -17.40
C MET A 1 6.95 -13.96 -16.41
N PRO A 2 7.28 -14.01 -15.11
CA PRO A 2 6.74 -13.06 -14.15
C PRO A 2 7.13 -11.64 -14.56
N PHE A 3 6.24 -10.67 -14.28
CA PHE A 3 6.49 -9.26 -14.58
C PHE A 3 7.69 -8.77 -13.75
N ASN A 4 8.64 -8.12 -14.42
CA ASN A 4 9.78 -7.47 -13.77
C ASN A 4 9.56 -5.95 -13.76
N ALA A 5 9.36 -5.36 -12.59
CA ALA A 5 9.10 -3.93 -12.46
C ALA A 5 10.38 -3.07 -12.49
N ASP A 6 11.56 -3.65 -12.22
CA ASP A 6 12.82 -2.90 -12.05
C ASP A 6 13.17 -1.96 -13.22
N PRO A 7 13.00 -2.35 -14.50
CA PRO A 7 13.29 -1.44 -15.62
C PRO A 7 12.39 -0.19 -15.68
N TYR A 8 11.25 -0.21 -14.98
CA TYR A 8 10.25 0.85 -14.98
C TYR A 8 10.21 1.63 -13.66
N ILE A 9 11.23 1.45 -12.81
CA ILE A 9 11.39 2.18 -11.55
C ILE A 9 12.63 3.04 -11.66
N SER A 10 12.46 4.36 -11.73
CA SER A 10 13.57 5.29 -11.74
C SER A 10 14.16 5.45 -10.34
N LYS A 11 15.48 5.49 -10.26
CA LYS A 11 16.22 5.61 -8.99
C LYS A 11 16.98 6.92 -8.98
N THR A 12 16.65 7.81 -8.02
CA THR A 12 17.33 9.10 -7.85
C THR A 12 18.05 9.13 -6.51
N PRO A 13 19.38 8.95 -6.50
CA PRO A 13 20.17 9.07 -5.28
C PRO A 13 20.16 10.50 -4.73
N GLY A 14 20.21 10.64 -3.40
CA GLY A 14 20.32 11.93 -2.72
C GLY A 14 19.01 12.73 -2.67
N PHE A 15 17.85 12.13 -2.93
CA PHE A 15 16.57 12.80 -2.83
C PHE A 15 15.64 12.09 -1.82
N PRO A 16 14.90 12.80 -0.93
CA PRO A 16 14.87 14.27 -0.76
C PRO A 16 16.08 14.84 -0.03
N LYS A 17 16.96 14.00 0.48
CA LYS A 17 18.21 14.37 1.18
C LYS A 17 19.32 13.37 0.90
N GLU A 18 20.57 13.75 1.16
CA GLU A 18 21.74 12.90 1.01
C GLU A 18 21.59 11.58 1.81
N GLY A 19 22.02 10.48 1.22
CA GLY A 19 21.91 9.13 1.81
C GLY A 19 20.58 8.41 1.53
N ILE A 20 19.59 9.09 0.95
CA ILE A 20 18.31 8.47 0.55
C ILE A 20 18.29 8.30 -0.98
N THR A 21 17.79 7.15 -1.42
CA THR A 21 17.45 6.92 -2.83
C THR A 21 15.93 6.98 -2.99
N PHE A 22 15.46 7.86 -3.86
CA PHE A 22 14.05 7.94 -4.22
C PHE A 22 13.76 6.95 -5.35
N TYR A 23 12.74 6.11 -5.14
CA TYR A 23 12.24 5.16 -6.12
C TYR A 23 10.97 5.72 -6.74
N ASP A 24 11.03 6.06 -8.01
CA ASP A 24 9.92 6.67 -8.74
C ASP A 24 9.19 5.63 -9.59
N ILE A 25 7.91 5.48 -9.34
CA ILE A 25 7.00 4.56 -10.05
C ILE A 25 6.34 5.20 -11.28
N SER A 26 6.60 6.49 -11.54
CA SER A 26 5.95 7.21 -12.64
C SER A 26 6.11 6.51 -13.99
N PRO A 27 7.28 5.94 -14.33
CA PRO A 27 7.44 5.24 -15.62
C PRO A 27 6.53 4.01 -15.79
N ILE A 28 6.12 3.36 -14.67
CA ILE A 28 5.11 2.28 -14.73
C ILE A 28 3.76 2.83 -15.21
N LEU A 29 3.41 4.05 -14.78
CA LEU A 29 2.11 4.65 -15.03
C LEU A 29 2.00 5.30 -16.41
N GLU A 30 3.14 5.65 -17.03
CA GLU A 30 3.20 6.33 -18.33
C GLU A 30 2.88 5.41 -19.50
N ASP A 31 3.09 4.10 -19.36
CA ASP A 31 2.89 3.10 -20.41
C ASP A 31 1.69 2.21 -20.09
N SER A 32 0.67 2.24 -20.95
CA SER A 32 -0.57 1.48 -20.76
C SER A 32 -0.38 -0.05 -20.76
N VAL A 33 0.64 -0.56 -21.42
CA VAL A 33 0.98 -1.99 -21.42
C VAL A 33 1.67 -2.36 -20.11
N VAL A 34 2.63 -1.54 -19.71
CA VAL A 34 3.41 -1.76 -18.47
C VAL A 34 2.51 -1.68 -17.23
N VAL A 35 1.66 -0.65 -17.12
CA VAL A 35 0.75 -0.54 -15.97
C VAL A 35 -0.22 -1.73 -15.90
N ARG A 36 -0.73 -2.21 -17.05
CA ARG A 36 -1.60 -3.39 -17.10
C ARG A 36 -0.87 -4.64 -16.60
N GLN A 37 0.35 -4.89 -17.09
CA GLN A 37 1.17 -6.02 -16.64
C GLN A 37 1.50 -5.93 -15.13
N ALA A 38 1.80 -4.73 -14.64
CA ALA A 38 2.04 -4.49 -13.21
C ALA A 38 0.78 -4.80 -12.38
N MET A 39 -0.40 -4.39 -12.86
CA MET A 39 -1.66 -4.65 -12.17
C MET A 39 -2.03 -6.13 -12.16
N ASP A 40 -1.83 -6.84 -13.28
CA ASP A 40 -2.06 -8.28 -13.37
C ASP A 40 -1.15 -9.03 -12.38
N ALA A 41 0.13 -8.68 -12.35
CA ALA A 41 1.09 -9.27 -11.42
C ALA A 41 0.77 -8.95 -9.95
N LEU A 42 0.32 -7.72 -9.65
CA LEU A 42 -0.09 -7.33 -8.30
C LEU A 42 -1.37 -8.10 -7.87
N ALA A 43 -2.29 -8.31 -8.80
CA ALA A 43 -3.50 -9.12 -8.57
C ALA A 43 -3.15 -10.59 -8.27
N ASP A 44 -2.18 -11.16 -8.97
CA ASP A 44 -1.72 -12.52 -8.72
C ASP A 44 -1.08 -12.68 -7.33
N LEU A 45 -0.37 -11.63 -6.85
CA LEU A 45 0.18 -11.60 -5.49
C LEU A 45 -0.91 -11.46 -4.41
N ALA A 46 -1.96 -10.71 -4.67
CA ALA A 46 -3.05 -10.46 -3.73
C ALA A 46 -4.10 -11.59 -3.70
N ARG A 47 -4.29 -12.30 -4.80
CA ARG A 47 -5.33 -13.34 -4.96
C ARG A 47 -5.31 -14.43 -3.87
N PRO A 48 -4.13 -14.96 -3.46
CA PRO A 48 -4.07 -15.96 -2.38
C PRO A 48 -4.53 -15.42 -1.01
N MET A 49 -4.53 -14.09 -0.82
CA MET A 49 -5.00 -13.45 0.39
C MET A 49 -6.54 -13.37 0.45
N GLN A 50 -7.24 -13.67 -0.65
CA GLN A 50 -8.70 -13.69 -0.77
C GLN A 50 -9.37 -12.42 -0.25
N PRO A 51 -9.07 -11.23 -0.81
CA PRO A 51 -9.64 -9.99 -0.34
C PRO A 51 -11.13 -9.87 -0.67
N ASP A 52 -11.91 -9.37 0.28
CA ASP A 52 -13.26 -8.85 0.06
C ASP A 52 -13.22 -7.35 -0.26
N ILE A 53 -12.16 -6.67 0.19
CA ILE A 53 -11.93 -5.24 0.01
C ILE A 53 -10.43 -4.96 -0.07
N ILE A 54 -10.06 -4.03 -0.95
CA ILE A 54 -8.72 -3.43 -0.97
C ILE A 54 -8.75 -2.10 -0.21
N ALA A 55 -7.86 -1.91 0.75
CA ALA A 55 -7.66 -0.64 1.42
C ALA A 55 -6.44 0.08 0.83
N GLY A 56 -6.70 1.09 0.00
CA GLY A 56 -5.66 1.91 -0.60
C GLY A 56 -5.18 3.00 0.33
N VAL A 57 -3.86 3.21 0.39
CA VAL A 57 -3.24 4.20 1.27
C VAL A 57 -2.87 5.47 0.51
N ASP A 58 -3.21 6.63 1.09
CA ASP A 58 -2.97 7.98 0.54
C ASP A 58 -1.46 8.27 0.43
N ALA A 59 -0.99 8.67 -0.76
CA ALA A 59 -1.77 9.01 -1.96
C ALA A 59 -1.50 8.04 -3.12
N ARG A 60 -0.25 7.61 -3.32
CA ARG A 60 0.15 6.81 -4.48
C ARG A 60 -0.41 5.39 -4.45
N GLY A 61 -0.71 4.87 -3.26
CA GLY A 61 -1.41 3.59 -3.10
C GLY A 61 -2.76 3.54 -3.81
N PHE A 62 -3.46 4.67 -3.94
CA PHE A 62 -4.74 4.74 -4.66
C PHE A 62 -4.62 4.40 -6.14
N LEU A 63 -3.49 4.72 -6.78
CA LEU A 63 -3.25 4.46 -8.19
C LEU A 63 -3.28 2.97 -8.52
N PHE A 64 -2.90 2.15 -7.56
CA PHE A 64 -2.87 0.68 -7.67
C PHE A 64 -4.08 0.01 -7.02
N ALA A 65 -4.60 0.57 -5.93
CA ALA A 65 -5.66 -0.06 -5.14
C ALA A 65 -6.98 -0.20 -5.90
N LEU A 66 -7.41 0.83 -6.63
CA LEU A 66 -8.66 0.75 -7.40
C LEU A 66 -8.58 -0.23 -8.58
N PRO A 67 -7.55 -0.16 -9.44
CA PRO A 67 -7.40 -1.17 -10.49
C PRO A 67 -7.26 -2.59 -9.94
N LEU A 68 -6.54 -2.75 -8.83
CA LEU A 68 -6.40 -4.04 -8.14
C LEU A 68 -7.75 -4.59 -7.68
N ALA A 69 -8.56 -3.76 -7.04
CA ALA A 69 -9.90 -4.14 -6.60
C ALA A 69 -10.79 -4.60 -7.78
N LEU A 70 -10.74 -3.86 -8.89
CA LEU A 70 -11.45 -4.25 -10.12
C LEU A 70 -10.95 -5.56 -10.70
N SER A 71 -9.64 -5.81 -10.70
CA SER A 71 -9.03 -7.07 -11.19
C SER A 71 -9.38 -8.28 -10.30
N LEU A 72 -9.72 -8.05 -9.05
CA LEU A 72 -10.09 -9.09 -8.07
C LEU A 72 -11.60 -9.16 -7.81
N ASP A 73 -12.40 -8.39 -8.54
CA ASP A 73 -13.86 -8.33 -8.41
C ASP A 73 -14.31 -8.00 -6.97
N CYS A 74 -13.62 -7.05 -6.34
CA CYS A 74 -13.94 -6.57 -5.00
C CYS A 74 -14.00 -5.04 -4.92
N GLY A 75 -14.41 -4.52 -3.76
CA GLY A 75 -14.46 -3.07 -3.51
C GLY A 75 -13.15 -2.48 -3.03
N MET A 76 -13.12 -1.16 -2.92
CA MET A 76 -12.00 -0.42 -2.35
C MET A 76 -12.49 0.56 -1.28
N VAL A 77 -11.68 0.73 -0.23
CA VAL A 77 -11.80 1.82 0.75
C VAL A 77 -10.52 2.65 0.76
N MET A 78 -10.68 3.92 1.08
CA MET A 78 -9.55 4.85 1.17
C MET A 78 -9.11 5.01 2.62
N VAL A 79 -7.82 4.79 2.87
CA VAL A 79 -7.13 5.20 4.09
C VAL A 79 -6.39 6.49 3.76
N ARG A 80 -6.77 7.60 4.42
CA ARG A 80 -6.30 8.92 4.03
C ARG A 80 -5.47 9.60 5.13
N LYS A 81 -4.59 10.49 4.72
CA LYS A 81 -3.92 11.41 5.65
C LYS A 81 -4.95 12.25 6.38
N ALA A 82 -4.68 12.61 7.64
CA ALA A 82 -5.57 13.38 8.49
C ALA A 82 -6.07 14.67 7.81
N GLY A 83 -7.32 15.03 8.09
CA GLY A 83 -7.96 16.23 7.52
C GLY A 83 -8.46 16.10 6.08
N LYS A 84 -8.45 14.88 5.51
CA LYS A 84 -8.89 14.64 4.13
C LYS A 84 -10.25 13.94 4.00
N LEU A 85 -10.84 13.49 5.10
CA LEU A 85 -12.14 12.82 5.13
C LEU A 85 -13.13 13.56 6.02
N PRO A 86 -14.41 13.62 5.63
CA PRO A 86 -15.49 14.16 6.46
C PRO A 86 -16.11 13.08 7.34
N GLY A 87 -16.91 13.51 8.31
CA GLY A 87 -17.74 12.66 9.16
C GLY A 87 -16.99 12.09 10.35
N GLU A 88 -17.56 11.04 10.93
CA GLU A 88 -16.93 10.32 12.04
C GLU A 88 -15.78 9.45 11.52
N LEU A 89 -14.62 9.57 12.18
CA LEU A 89 -13.38 8.95 11.71
C LEU A 89 -12.77 8.10 12.83
N PHE A 90 -12.17 6.98 12.44
CA PHE A 90 -11.07 6.38 13.20
C PHE A 90 -9.76 6.99 12.72
N GLU A 91 -8.85 7.26 13.64
CA GLU A 91 -7.55 7.83 13.36
C GLU A 91 -6.44 7.02 14.03
N GLN A 92 -5.31 6.91 13.36
CA GLN A 92 -4.13 6.22 13.85
C GLN A 92 -2.88 7.03 13.54
N SER A 93 -2.14 7.39 14.58
CA SER A 93 -0.84 8.06 14.46
C SER A 93 0.27 7.05 14.20
N TYR A 94 1.31 7.49 13.53
CA TYR A 94 2.56 6.74 13.34
C TYR A 94 3.75 7.69 13.28
N ALA A 95 4.89 7.20 13.77
CA ALA A 95 6.12 7.98 13.78
C ALA A 95 6.71 8.10 12.37
N LEU A 96 7.15 9.30 12.04
CA LEU A 96 8.03 9.58 10.91
C LEU A 96 9.47 9.77 11.41
N GLU A 97 10.41 9.83 10.49
CA GLU A 97 11.81 10.16 10.81
C GLU A 97 11.92 11.54 11.51
N TYR A 98 11.01 12.46 11.15
CA TYR A 98 10.88 13.79 11.77
C TYR A 98 9.40 14.05 12.04
N GLY A 99 8.97 13.82 13.29
CA GLY A 99 7.62 14.11 13.73
C GLY A 99 6.67 12.92 13.67
N GLU A 100 5.40 13.21 13.63
CA GLU A 100 4.30 12.25 13.65
C GLU A 100 3.36 12.52 12.48
N ALA A 101 2.88 11.48 11.84
CA ALA A 101 1.81 11.55 10.85
C ALA A 101 0.58 10.77 11.35
N ARG A 102 -0.57 11.07 10.76
CA ARG A 102 -1.82 10.43 11.12
C ARG A 102 -2.58 10.02 9.86
N LEU A 103 -3.08 8.79 9.89
CA LEU A 103 -4.03 8.27 8.92
C LEU A 103 -5.43 8.24 9.51
N SER A 104 -6.42 8.29 8.65
CA SER A 104 -7.83 8.22 9.01
C SER A 104 -8.62 7.35 8.03
N ILE A 105 -9.71 6.76 8.54
CA ILE A 105 -10.72 6.05 7.78
C ILE A 105 -12.09 6.42 8.33
N GLN A 106 -13.10 6.51 7.47
CA GLN A 106 -14.46 6.79 7.92
C GLN A 106 -15.02 5.61 8.72
N ALA A 107 -15.53 5.88 9.92
CA ALA A 107 -16.09 4.86 10.82
C ALA A 107 -17.30 4.13 10.21
N SER A 108 -17.96 4.74 9.23
CA SER A 108 -19.08 4.16 8.48
C SER A 108 -18.69 3.10 7.46
N ARG A 109 -17.39 2.82 7.27
CA ARG A 109 -16.96 1.79 6.31
C ARG A 109 -17.41 0.39 6.76
N GLN A 110 -17.96 -0.36 5.83
CA GLN A 110 -18.56 -1.69 6.07
C GLN A 110 -17.46 -2.77 6.02
N LEU A 111 -16.51 -2.75 6.97
CA LEU A 111 -15.39 -3.70 7.01
C LEU A 111 -15.58 -4.88 7.96
N ARG A 112 -16.59 -4.85 8.83
CA ARG A 112 -16.79 -5.88 9.84
C ARG A 112 -16.83 -7.29 9.24
N GLY A 113 -15.91 -8.15 9.66
CA GLY A 113 -15.77 -9.53 9.22
C GLY A 113 -15.25 -9.71 7.78
N ARG A 114 -14.96 -8.62 7.06
CA ARG A 114 -14.44 -8.68 5.69
C ARG A 114 -12.92 -8.80 5.68
N ARG A 115 -12.40 -9.56 4.74
CA ARG A 115 -10.98 -9.74 4.51
C ARG A 115 -10.44 -8.54 3.75
N VAL A 116 -9.56 -7.79 4.38
CA VAL A 116 -9.00 -6.56 3.83
C VAL A 116 -7.53 -6.76 3.47
N VAL A 117 -7.15 -6.41 2.25
CA VAL A 117 -5.76 -6.35 1.81
C VAL A 117 -5.37 -4.88 1.65
N LEU A 118 -4.30 -4.48 2.31
CA LEU A 118 -3.71 -3.14 2.17
C LEU A 118 -2.98 -3.04 0.83
N CYS A 119 -3.05 -1.88 0.20
CA CYS A 119 -2.33 -1.60 -1.05
C CYS A 119 -1.64 -0.24 -0.97
N ASP A 120 -0.31 -0.23 -1.16
CA ASP A 120 0.48 0.99 -1.26
C ASP A 120 1.51 0.86 -2.39
N ASP A 121 2.18 1.95 -2.73
CA ASP A 121 3.26 1.92 -3.72
C ASP A 121 4.59 1.44 -3.12
N LEU A 122 4.87 1.79 -1.88
CA LEU A 122 6.16 1.54 -1.23
C LEU A 122 6.02 1.04 0.21
N LEU A 123 6.66 -0.07 0.52
CA LEU A 123 6.91 -0.50 1.89
C LEU A 123 8.36 -0.19 2.26
N ALA A 124 8.55 0.83 3.08
CA ALA A 124 9.85 1.23 3.65
C ALA A 124 9.95 0.76 5.11
N THR A 125 9.78 1.64 6.07
CA THR A 125 9.84 1.31 7.51
C THR A 125 8.59 0.59 8.03
N GLY A 126 7.50 0.58 7.28
CA GLY A 126 6.25 -0.11 7.61
C GLY A 126 5.28 0.68 8.49
N GLY A 127 5.66 1.84 9.01
CA GLY A 127 4.80 2.62 9.90
C GLY A 127 3.46 3.02 9.30
N THR A 128 3.44 3.39 8.02
CA THR A 128 2.21 3.75 7.29
C THR A 128 1.26 2.55 7.17
N LEU A 129 1.77 1.39 6.75
CA LEU A 129 0.94 0.19 6.62
C LEU A 129 0.51 -0.39 7.97
N GLU A 130 1.36 -0.29 9.00
CA GLU A 130 0.99 -0.64 10.38
C GLU A 130 -0.18 0.21 10.90
N ALA A 131 -0.13 1.53 10.68
CA ALA A 131 -1.23 2.43 11.04
C ALA A 131 -2.51 2.10 10.25
N ALA A 132 -2.39 1.84 8.95
CA ALA A 132 -3.53 1.42 8.12
C ALA A 132 -4.13 0.08 8.62
N ALA A 133 -3.30 -0.88 9.01
CA ALA A 133 -3.73 -2.14 9.61
C ALA A 133 -4.53 -1.92 10.90
N GLY A 134 -4.07 -1.02 11.78
CA GLY A 134 -4.80 -0.63 12.97
C GLY A 134 -6.19 -0.05 12.68
N LEU A 135 -6.31 0.79 11.64
CA LEU A 135 -7.59 1.35 11.19
C LEU A 135 -8.55 0.28 10.66
N VAL A 136 -8.04 -0.69 9.89
CA VAL A 136 -8.84 -1.85 9.45
C VAL A 136 -9.41 -2.58 10.65
N GLY A 137 -8.60 -2.84 11.67
CA GLY A 137 -9.03 -3.47 12.92
C GLY A 137 -10.11 -2.67 13.67
N GLN A 138 -9.96 -1.34 13.77
CA GLN A 138 -10.96 -0.45 14.40
C GLN A 138 -12.31 -0.50 13.67
N CYS A 139 -12.31 -0.70 12.35
CA CYS A 139 -13.52 -0.92 11.55
C CYS A 139 -14.08 -2.36 11.65
N GLY A 140 -13.45 -3.24 12.43
CA GLY A 140 -13.83 -4.65 12.55
C GLY A 140 -13.47 -5.52 11.35
N GLY A 141 -12.59 -5.05 10.48
CA GLY A 141 -12.06 -5.81 9.34
C GLY A 141 -11.01 -6.84 9.77
N ILE A 142 -10.82 -7.84 8.92
CA ILE A 142 -9.78 -8.86 9.08
C ILE A 142 -8.62 -8.49 8.16
N LEU A 143 -7.46 -8.21 8.72
CA LEU A 143 -6.26 -7.95 7.93
C LEU A 143 -5.80 -9.25 7.26
N ALA A 144 -6.04 -9.38 5.96
CA ALA A 144 -5.73 -10.58 5.19
C ALA A 144 -4.34 -10.53 4.56
N GLY A 145 -3.78 -9.34 4.37
CA GLY A 145 -2.45 -9.15 3.82
C GLY A 145 -2.17 -7.72 3.41
N ALA A 146 -0.99 -7.50 2.85
CA ALA A 146 -0.57 -6.25 2.25
C ALA A 146 0.18 -6.50 0.95
N VAL A 147 -0.06 -5.67 -0.06
CA VAL A 147 0.67 -5.69 -1.32
C VAL A 147 1.22 -4.29 -1.62
N CYS A 148 2.41 -4.25 -2.20
CA CYS A 148 3.01 -3.00 -2.66
C CYS A 148 3.78 -3.20 -3.96
N VAL A 149 4.07 -2.11 -4.65
CA VAL A 149 4.89 -2.15 -5.87
C VAL A 149 6.35 -2.38 -5.49
N ILE A 150 6.83 -1.67 -4.47
CA ILE A 150 8.23 -1.71 -4.03
C ILE A 150 8.32 -2.05 -2.53
N GLU A 151 9.25 -2.91 -2.16
CA GLU A 151 9.67 -3.11 -0.77
C GLU A 151 11.17 -2.85 -0.62
N LEU A 152 11.53 -2.03 0.38
CA LEU A 152 12.92 -1.80 0.81
C LEU A 152 13.24 -2.74 1.98
N THR A 153 13.75 -3.92 1.67
CA THR A 153 13.89 -5.02 2.63
C THR A 153 14.83 -4.72 3.79
N GLY A 154 15.86 -3.91 3.55
CA GLY A 154 16.81 -3.48 4.59
C GLY A 154 16.18 -2.67 5.71
N LEU A 155 15.05 -2.00 5.47
CA LEU A 155 14.31 -1.24 6.48
C LEU A 155 13.37 -2.11 7.32
N LYS A 156 13.23 -3.40 6.99
CA LYS A 156 12.49 -4.42 7.75
C LYS A 156 11.02 -4.04 8.03
N GLY A 157 10.41 -3.24 7.16
CA GLY A 157 9.04 -2.74 7.36
C GLY A 157 7.99 -3.85 7.46
N ARG A 158 8.20 -4.96 6.74
CA ARG A 158 7.29 -6.12 6.79
C ARG A 158 7.18 -6.74 8.20
N ALA A 159 8.19 -6.61 9.05
CA ALA A 159 8.19 -7.13 10.41
C ALA A 159 7.18 -6.42 11.34
N ARG A 160 6.65 -5.26 10.92
CA ARG A 160 5.59 -4.54 11.65
C ARG A 160 4.18 -5.02 11.34
N LEU A 161 4.03 -5.89 10.35
CA LEU A 161 2.74 -6.36 9.88
C LEU A 161 2.53 -7.80 10.28
N ASP A 162 1.46 -8.07 11.01
CA ASP A 162 1.05 -9.43 11.39
C ASP A 162 0.14 -10.03 10.30
N CYS A 163 0.65 -10.04 9.06
CA CYS A 163 -0.05 -10.59 7.91
C CYS A 163 0.95 -10.92 6.78
N PRO A 164 0.56 -11.73 5.79
CA PRO A 164 1.34 -11.91 4.56
C PRO A 164 1.58 -10.58 3.85
N VAL A 165 2.82 -10.36 3.40
CA VAL A 165 3.23 -9.18 2.63
C VAL A 165 3.85 -9.63 1.32
N ALA A 166 3.42 -9.04 0.20
CA ALA A 166 4.00 -9.27 -1.11
C ALA A 166 4.32 -7.96 -1.83
N ALA A 167 5.37 -7.98 -2.63
CA ALA A 167 5.80 -6.82 -3.43
C ALA A 167 6.15 -7.27 -4.84
N LEU A 168 5.92 -6.39 -5.84
CA LEU A 168 6.35 -6.65 -7.21
C LEU A 168 7.86 -6.61 -7.35
N GLN A 169 8.50 -5.66 -6.65
CA GLN A 169 9.93 -5.46 -6.69
C GLN A 169 10.48 -5.26 -5.28
N THR A 170 11.61 -5.88 -5.00
CA THR A 170 12.34 -5.69 -3.73
C THR A 170 13.71 -5.10 -3.99
N TYR A 171 14.14 -4.20 -3.11
CA TYR A 171 15.50 -3.68 -3.10
C TYR A 171 16.12 -3.91 -1.72
N GLU A 172 17.30 -4.51 -1.73
CA GLU A 172 18.15 -4.51 -0.54
C GLU A 172 18.81 -3.14 -0.39
N PHE A 173 18.91 -2.67 0.85
CA PHE A 173 19.32 -1.31 1.14
C PHE A 173 20.52 -1.31 2.09
#